data_1686057948ff8cad1263f70a340b809d
#
_entry.id   1686057948ff8cad1263f70a340b809d
#
_cell.length_a   1.000
_cell.length_b   1.000
_cell.length_c   1.000
_cell.angle_alpha   90.00
_cell.angle_beta   90.00
_cell.angle_gamma   90.00
#
_symmetry.space_group_name_H-M   'P 1'
#
loop_
_entity.id
_entity.type
_entity.pdbx_description
1 polymer ?
#
loop_
_entity_poly.entity_id
_entity_poly.type
_entity_poly.pdbx_seq_one_letter_code
_entity_poly.pdbx_strand_id
1 'polypeptide(L)'
;MQIKEFSAACGLSPHTLRYYEKIGLLPTVGRSGSNHRRYTEEDLRWIEFIKRLKATNMPLAEIQRYAVLRQQGPGTEAARMQLLIDHARKLEQVIAQKQEHLQILHKKINFYRDVLCR
;
A
#
# COMPACT_ATOMS: atom_id res chain seq x y z
N MET A 1 -11.45 6.66 -17.07
CA MET A 1 -10.94 5.38 -17.63
C MET A 1 -11.89 4.24 -17.32
N GLN A 2 -12.08 3.34 -18.23
CA GLN A 2 -12.75 2.08 -17.95
C GLN A 2 -11.77 1.14 -17.25
N ILE A 3 -12.30 0.05 -16.67
CA ILE A 3 -11.52 -0.87 -15.85
C ILE A 3 -10.29 -1.44 -16.60
N LYS A 4 -10.41 -1.69 -17.90
CA LYS A 4 -9.32 -2.25 -18.69
C LYS A 4 -8.12 -1.30 -18.76
N GLU A 5 -8.38 -0.02 -19.02
CA GLU A 5 -7.34 1.01 -19.04
C GLU A 5 -6.75 1.24 -17.64
N PHE A 6 -7.61 1.27 -16.64
CA PHE A 6 -7.19 1.49 -15.25
C PHE A 6 -6.33 0.32 -14.76
N SER A 7 -6.72 -0.91 -15.08
CA SER A 7 -5.96 -2.11 -14.78
C SER A 7 -4.55 -2.04 -15.38
N ALA A 8 -4.46 -1.64 -16.64
CA ALA A 8 -3.16 -1.49 -17.32
C ALA A 8 -2.31 -0.40 -16.65
N ALA A 9 -2.93 0.71 -16.25
CA ALA A 9 -2.22 1.85 -15.65
C ALA A 9 -1.69 1.53 -14.24
N CYS A 10 -2.44 0.79 -13.43
CA CYS A 10 -2.05 0.51 -12.05
C CYS A 10 -1.36 -0.85 -11.84
N GLY A 11 -1.37 -1.71 -12.84
CA GLY A 11 -0.75 -3.03 -12.76
C GLY A 11 -1.55 -4.06 -11.96
N LEU A 12 -2.78 -3.76 -11.59
CA LEU A 12 -3.67 -4.69 -10.88
C LEU A 12 -4.70 -5.25 -11.85
N SER A 13 -5.07 -6.54 -11.67
CA SER A 13 -6.06 -7.17 -12.53
C SER A 13 -7.45 -6.57 -12.30
N PRO A 14 -8.35 -6.66 -13.29
CA PRO A 14 -9.75 -6.28 -13.08
C PRO A 14 -10.40 -7.05 -11.92
N HIS A 15 -10.05 -8.30 -11.73
CA HIS A 15 -10.52 -9.11 -10.61
C HIS A 15 -10.13 -8.49 -9.26
N THR A 16 -8.87 -8.08 -9.12
CA THR A 16 -8.38 -7.44 -7.90
C THR A 16 -9.07 -6.09 -7.66
N LEU A 17 -9.28 -5.31 -8.72
CA LEU A 17 -9.98 -4.02 -8.60
C LEU A 17 -11.42 -4.18 -8.15
N ARG A 18 -12.14 -5.18 -8.68
CA ARG A 18 -13.50 -5.49 -8.23
C ARG A 18 -13.51 -5.94 -6.78
N TYR A 19 -12.52 -6.73 -6.38
CA TYR A 19 -12.37 -7.16 -4.99
C TYR A 19 -12.13 -5.96 -4.07
N TYR A 20 -11.26 -5.03 -4.45
CA TYR A 20 -11.00 -3.82 -3.67
C TYR A 20 -12.26 -2.97 -3.49
N GLU A 21 -13.08 -2.87 -4.52
CA GLU A 21 -14.38 -2.20 -4.41
C GLU A 21 -15.30 -2.92 -3.44
N LYS A 22 -15.34 -4.25 -3.53
CA LYS A 22 -16.16 -5.09 -2.65
C LYS A 22 -15.79 -4.94 -1.18
N ILE A 23 -14.51 -4.88 -0.86
CA ILE A 23 -14.03 -4.80 0.53
C ILE A 23 -13.86 -3.36 1.03
N GLY A 24 -14.24 -2.38 0.26
CA GLY A 24 -14.26 -0.97 0.69
C GLY A 24 -12.94 -0.22 0.54
N LEU A 25 -11.96 -0.78 -0.17
CA LEU A 25 -10.70 -0.06 -0.45
C LEU A 25 -10.87 0.96 -1.57
N LEU A 26 -11.75 0.68 -2.52
CA LEU A 26 -12.13 1.61 -3.57
C LEU A 26 -13.58 2.01 -3.37
N PRO A 27 -13.92 3.29 -3.62
CA PRO A 27 -15.32 3.70 -3.59
C PRO A 27 -16.09 3.02 -4.72
N THR A 28 -17.40 2.90 -4.56
CA THR A 28 -18.27 2.46 -5.65
C THR A 28 -18.13 3.43 -6.80
N VAL A 29 -17.62 2.97 -7.94
CA VAL A 29 -17.35 3.82 -9.09
C VAL A 29 -18.62 4.06 -9.86
N GLY A 30 -18.83 5.30 -10.29
CA GLY A 30 -19.92 5.66 -11.17
C GLY A 30 -19.87 4.87 -12.48
N ARG A 31 -21.04 4.52 -13.02
CA ARG A 31 -21.15 3.76 -14.26
C ARG A 31 -21.54 4.68 -15.40
N SER A 32 -20.99 4.41 -16.59
CA SER A 32 -21.40 5.10 -17.81
C SER A 32 -22.79 4.60 -18.24
N GLY A 33 -23.36 5.25 -19.25
CA GLY A 33 -24.65 4.83 -19.83
C GLY A 33 -24.69 3.39 -20.34
N SER A 34 -23.53 2.80 -20.61
CA SER A 34 -23.41 1.38 -21.00
C SER A 34 -23.13 0.45 -19.81
N ASN A 35 -23.35 0.92 -18.59
CA ASN A 35 -23.15 0.17 -17.36
C ASN A 35 -21.68 -0.23 -17.10
N HIS A 36 -20.72 0.44 -17.69
CA HIS A 36 -19.29 0.25 -17.44
C HIS A 36 -18.82 1.20 -16.33
N ARG A 37 -17.88 0.70 -15.53
CA ARG A 37 -17.28 1.49 -14.46
C ARG A 37 -16.31 2.51 -15.02
N ARG A 38 -16.25 3.66 -14.37
CA ARG A 38 -15.31 4.72 -14.72
C ARG A 38 -14.38 5.02 -13.56
N TYR A 39 -13.09 5.07 -13.85
CA TYR A 39 -12.05 5.40 -12.90
C TYR A 39 -11.38 6.71 -13.28
N THR A 40 -10.92 7.45 -12.28
CA THR A 40 -10.30 8.76 -12.46
C THR A 40 -8.80 8.71 -12.19
N GLU A 41 -8.10 9.79 -12.53
CA GLU A 41 -6.69 9.95 -12.17
C GLU A 41 -6.51 9.95 -10.65
N GLU A 42 -7.45 10.50 -9.90
CA GLU A 42 -7.43 10.46 -8.44
C GLU A 42 -7.51 9.04 -7.92
N ASP A 43 -8.37 8.20 -8.51
CA ASP A 43 -8.44 6.79 -8.18
C ASP A 43 -7.12 6.09 -8.44
N LEU A 44 -6.43 6.46 -9.51
CA LEU A 44 -5.12 5.89 -9.83
C LEU A 44 -4.09 6.26 -8.75
N ARG A 45 -4.04 7.51 -8.32
CA ARG A 45 -3.15 7.95 -7.25
C ARG A 45 -3.46 7.23 -5.93
N TRP A 46 -4.73 7.04 -5.63
CA TRP A 46 -5.18 6.32 -4.44
C TRP A 46 -4.74 4.85 -4.48
N ILE A 47 -4.91 4.17 -5.61
CA ILE A 47 -4.46 2.78 -5.78
C ILE A 47 -2.95 2.66 -5.60
N GLU A 48 -2.17 3.59 -6.16
CA GLU A 48 -0.72 3.60 -5.98
C GLU A 48 -0.34 3.74 -4.50
N PHE A 49 -1.08 4.55 -3.74
CA PHE A 49 -0.87 4.68 -2.31
C PHE A 49 -1.23 3.41 -1.55
N ILE A 50 -2.35 2.77 -1.88
CA ILE A 50 -2.72 1.46 -1.30
C ILE A 50 -1.60 0.44 -1.52
N LYS A 51 -1.03 0.39 -2.71
CA LYS A 51 0.06 -0.53 -3.02
C LYS A 51 1.26 -0.31 -2.11
N ARG A 52 1.59 0.93 -1.79
CA ARG A 52 2.66 1.27 -0.85
C ARG A 52 2.33 0.85 0.58
N LEU A 53 1.11 1.07 1.03
CA LEU A 53 0.67 0.63 2.36
C LEU A 53 0.78 -0.89 2.48
N LYS A 54 0.36 -1.62 1.46
CA LYS A 54 0.47 -3.07 1.43
C LYS A 54 1.92 -3.55 1.38
N ALA A 55 2.75 -2.87 0.62
CA ALA A 55 4.18 -3.21 0.51
C ALA A 55 4.91 -3.04 1.85
N THR A 56 4.44 -2.18 2.72
CA THR A 56 4.98 -1.97 4.07
C THR A 56 4.20 -2.72 5.14
N ASN A 57 3.35 -3.66 4.74
CA ASN A 57 2.61 -4.57 5.60
C ASN A 57 1.61 -3.89 6.55
N MET A 58 1.00 -2.79 6.12
CA MET A 58 -0.11 -2.24 6.88
C MET A 58 -1.26 -3.26 6.89
N PRO A 59 -1.82 -3.60 8.07
CA PRO A 59 -2.94 -4.55 8.13
C PRO A 59 -4.13 -4.08 7.30
N LEU A 60 -4.81 -5.04 6.65
CA LEU A 60 -5.95 -4.73 5.79
C LEU A 60 -7.01 -3.92 6.51
N ALA A 61 -7.32 -4.25 7.76
CA ALA A 61 -8.32 -3.52 8.56
C ALA A 61 -7.96 -2.03 8.71
N GLU A 62 -6.67 -1.72 8.86
CA GLU A 62 -6.21 -0.34 8.96
C GLU A 62 -6.29 0.39 7.61
N ILE A 63 -5.97 -0.29 6.52
CA ILE A 63 -6.13 0.27 5.17
C ILE A 63 -7.60 0.57 4.89
N GLN A 64 -8.50 -0.34 5.27
CA GLN A 64 -9.94 -0.14 5.13
C GLN A 64 -10.43 1.05 5.96
N ARG A 65 -9.93 1.20 7.18
CA ARG A 65 -10.26 2.34 8.02
C ARG A 65 -9.81 3.66 7.39
N TYR A 66 -8.60 3.68 6.85
CA TYR A 66 -8.09 4.85 6.13
C TYR A 66 -8.99 5.17 4.93
N ALA A 67 -9.39 4.15 4.17
CA ALA A 67 -10.26 4.32 3.01
C ALA A 67 -11.62 4.92 3.38
N VAL A 68 -12.22 4.47 4.48
CA VAL A 68 -13.49 5.03 4.99
C VAL A 68 -13.33 6.51 5.35
N LEU A 69 -12.28 6.84 6.10
CA LEU A 69 -12.00 8.22 6.49
C LEU A 69 -11.76 9.11 5.27
N ARG A 70 -11.03 8.62 4.29
CA ARG A 70 -10.78 9.35 3.04
C ARG A 70 -12.08 9.64 2.29
N GLN A 71 -13.00 8.70 2.24
CA GLN A 71 -14.29 8.88 1.60
C GLN A 71 -15.19 9.89 2.33
N GLN A 72 -15.08 9.96 3.66
CA GLN A 72 -15.77 10.97 4.45
C GLN A 72 -15.26 12.38 4.17
N GLY A 73 -14.02 12.50 3.69
CA GLY A 73 -13.46 13.74 3.20
C GLY A 73 -13.07 14.73 4.30
N PRO A 74 -13.43 16.03 4.15
CA PRO A 74 -12.98 17.05 5.09
C PRO A 74 -13.36 16.75 6.54
N GLY A 75 -12.46 17.08 7.44
CA GLY A 75 -12.62 16.81 8.88
C GLY A 75 -11.99 15.51 9.34
N THR A 76 -11.48 14.68 8.42
CA THR A 76 -10.84 13.41 8.77
C THR A 76 -9.31 13.42 8.65
N GLU A 77 -8.72 14.56 8.28
CA GLU A 77 -7.29 14.68 8.01
C GLU A 77 -6.45 14.29 9.21
N ALA A 78 -6.82 14.73 10.42
CA ALA A 78 -6.08 14.40 11.63
C ALA A 78 -6.12 12.89 11.92
N ALA A 79 -7.28 12.26 11.76
CA ALA A 79 -7.43 10.82 11.98
C ALA A 79 -6.66 10.02 10.93
N ARG A 80 -6.68 10.45 9.66
CA ARG A 80 -5.90 9.82 8.60
C ARG A 80 -4.41 9.93 8.86
N MET A 81 -3.95 11.11 9.25
CA MET A 81 -2.55 11.34 9.59
C MET A 81 -2.11 10.45 10.74
N GLN A 82 -2.96 10.27 11.77
CA GLN A 82 -2.61 9.45 12.92
C GLN A 82 -2.42 7.98 12.53
N LEU A 83 -3.27 7.45 11.64
CA LEU A 83 -3.09 6.10 11.13
C LEU A 83 -1.73 5.94 10.44
N LEU A 84 -1.33 6.93 9.65
CA LEU A 84 -0.05 6.91 8.95
C LEU A 84 1.13 7.05 9.91
N ILE A 85 1.02 7.90 10.92
CA ILE A 85 2.06 8.06 11.94
C ILE A 85 2.28 6.75 12.69
N ASP A 86 1.19 6.09 13.13
CA ASP A 86 1.29 4.83 13.86
C ASP A 86 1.92 3.75 12.99
N HIS A 87 1.56 3.70 11.72
CA HIS A 87 2.14 2.76 10.77
C HIS A 87 3.63 3.05 10.53
N ALA A 88 3.98 4.32 10.36
CA ALA A 88 5.37 4.73 10.16
C ALA A 88 6.27 4.33 11.34
N ARG A 89 5.77 4.48 12.57
CA ARG A 89 6.51 4.06 13.77
C ARG A 89 6.80 2.57 13.77
N LYS A 90 5.81 1.75 13.41
CA LYS A 90 5.98 0.31 13.32
C LYS A 90 6.98 -0.06 12.22
N LEU A 91 6.89 0.61 11.08
CA LEU A 91 7.80 0.39 9.96
C LEU A 91 9.24 0.76 10.33
N GLU A 92 9.44 1.87 11.04
CA GLU A 92 10.76 2.27 11.53
C GLU A 92 11.40 1.21 12.41
N GLN A 93 10.60 0.59 13.30
CA GLN A 93 11.08 -0.51 14.14
C GLN A 93 11.48 -1.72 13.30
N VAL A 94 10.70 -2.07 12.30
CA VAL A 94 11.01 -3.19 11.39
C VAL A 94 12.31 -2.91 10.64
N ILE A 95 12.48 -1.69 10.14
CA ILE A 95 13.70 -1.29 9.43
C ILE A 95 14.91 -1.39 10.35
N ALA A 96 14.81 -0.89 11.59
CA ALA A 96 15.90 -0.96 12.56
C ALA A 96 16.31 -2.40 12.85
N GLN A 97 15.34 -3.31 13.04
CA GLN A 97 15.61 -4.72 13.24
C GLN A 97 16.27 -5.36 12.01
N LYS A 98 15.81 -5.03 10.82
CA LYS A 98 16.41 -5.53 9.58
C LYS A 98 17.85 -5.06 9.42
N GLN A 99 18.14 -3.82 9.80
CA GLN A 99 19.50 -3.30 9.79
C GLN A 99 20.41 -4.05 10.75
N GLU A 100 19.95 -4.40 11.96
CA GLU A 100 20.69 -5.21 12.90
C GLU A 100 21.00 -6.59 12.33
N HIS A 101 20.01 -7.25 11.74
CA HIS A 101 20.20 -8.53 11.10
C HIS A 101 21.20 -8.46 9.96
N LEU A 102 21.16 -7.40 9.18
CA LEU A 102 22.08 -7.19 8.07
C LEU A 102 23.53 -7.05 8.59
N GLN A 103 23.73 -6.31 9.69
CA GLN A 103 25.03 -6.17 10.30
C GLN A 103 25.61 -7.52 10.75
N ILE A 104 24.75 -8.37 11.32
CA ILE A 104 25.16 -9.73 11.73
C ILE A 104 25.61 -10.55 10.52
N LEU A 105 24.86 -10.46 9.42
CA LEU A 105 25.23 -11.14 8.17
C LEU A 105 26.57 -10.64 7.63
N HIS A 106 26.80 -9.32 7.65
CA HIS A 106 28.05 -8.75 7.19
C HIS A 106 29.24 -9.18 8.04
N LYS A 107 29.06 -9.29 9.36
CA LYS A 107 30.10 -9.80 10.26
C LYS A 107 30.47 -11.24 9.90
N LYS A 108 29.48 -12.08 9.61
CA LYS A 108 29.74 -13.48 9.22
C LYS A 108 30.43 -13.55 7.86
N ILE A 109 30.02 -12.73 6.92
CA ILE A 109 30.68 -12.66 5.60
C ILE A 109 32.14 -12.25 5.77
N ASN A 110 32.42 -11.23 6.57
CA ASN A 110 33.77 -10.76 6.82
C ASN A 110 34.63 -11.83 7.50
N PHE A 111 34.04 -12.59 8.42
CA PHE A 111 34.72 -13.72 9.04
C PHE A 111 35.19 -14.74 7.97
N TYR A 112 34.33 -15.10 7.04
CA TYR A 112 34.69 -16.03 5.97
C TYR A 112 35.70 -15.45 4.99
N ARG A 113 35.63 -14.17 4.69
CA ARG A 113 36.64 -13.49 3.87
C ARG A 113 38.02 -13.60 4.51
N ASP A 114 38.12 -13.37 5.83
CA ASP A 114 39.37 -13.49 6.56
C ASP A 114 39.87 -14.93 6.52
N VAL A 115 39.02 -15.93 6.72
CA VAL A 115 39.39 -17.34 6.63
C VAL A 115 39.92 -17.70 5.26
N LEU A 116 39.25 -17.22 4.20
CA LEU A 116 39.64 -17.54 2.81
C LEU A 116 40.93 -16.85 2.38
N CYS A 117 41.26 -15.72 3.01
CA CYS A 117 42.51 -14.98 2.71
C CYS A 117 43.74 -15.46 3.48
N ARG A 118 43.58 -16.43 4.36
CA ARG A 118 44.69 -16.97 5.13
C ARG A 118 45.67 -17.82 4.32
#